data_287d401b8ba8d54638cda3ded967e825
#
_entry.id   287d401b8ba8d54638cda3ded967e825
#
_cell.length_a   1.000
_cell.length_b   1.000
_cell.length_c   1.000
_cell.angle_alpha   90.00
_cell.angle_beta   90.00
_cell.angle_gamma   90.00
#
_symmetry.space_group_name_H-M   'P 1'
#
loop_
_entity.id
_entity.type
_entity.pdbx_description
1 polymer ?
#
loop_
_entity_poly.entity_id
_entity_poly.type
_entity_poly.pdbx_seq_one_letter_code
_entity_poly.pdbx_strand_id
1 'polypeptide(L)'
;MIRRSIFALVLFSSLAAIAPLGAQAPAAQPVAPATVTPNDYTDDKTWLCRPGRKGDACDIDLTTTVVAADGTMTREAWSADPKAPIDCFYVYPTISTDPADNSDMTADPAELNVVAQQFARFASKCRPFAPLYRQLTLAGLRKRMASGAFSFESGVQFDDVRNAWRAYLKRDNQGRGVVLVSHSQGSFILMELLRQEIEGTPIQKQIVSALIIGATLEAPTGKDVGGALKVMPLCRKPGQIGCVVNFSAFRSDVLPPANTRFGKAAWAGMSGSCTNPVTLGAGSAPLHAYLAASGRTITGPSVVKPWATDKTVDTPWVSVPGLLTAKCASNEHATYLEVTVNADPADPRVDDIVGDLGMRAKPLADWGLHLVDVNLVMGNLLDLVSQQTKTYLARR
;
A
#
# COMPACT_ATOMS: atom_id res chain seq x y z
N MET A 1 32.33 24.25 87.75
CA MET A 1 31.95 25.68 87.42
C MET A 1 30.77 25.61 86.50
N ILE A 2 29.62 25.93 87.05
CA ILE A 2 28.31 25.79 86.39
C ILE A 2 27.96 27.15 85.78
N ARG A 3 27.73 27.24 84.47
CA ARG A 3 27.10 28.43 83.80
C ARG A 3 25.70 28.06 83.36
N ARG A 4 24.71 28.71 83.94
CA ARG A 4 23.29 28.68 83.59
C ARG A 4 23.09 29.65 82.42
N SER A 5 22.46 29.18 81.35
CA SER A 5 21.95 30.00 80.30
C SER A 5 20.42 30.09 80.38
N ILE A 6 19.95 31.33 80.41
CA ILE A 6 18.52 31.70 80.46
C ILE A 6 17.93 31.66 79.03
N PHE A 7 16.85 30.89 78.85
CA PHE A 7 16.06 30.90 77.58
C PHE A 7 14.97 31.98 77.72
N ALA A 8 15.02 32.92 76.83
CA ALA A 8 13.95 33.91 76.61
C ALA A 8 12.93 33.34 75.62
N LEU A 9 11.68 33.30 76.02
CA LEU A 9 10.54 32.83 75.26
C LEU A 9 9.99 34.03 74.45
N VAL A 10 10.11 34.04 73.15
CA VAL A 10 9.49 35.04 72.26
C VAL A 10 8.18 34.43 71.72
N LEU A 11 7.05 35.00 72.12
CA LEU A 11 5.74 34.72 71.55
C LEU A 11 5.61 35.39 70.18
N PHE A 12 5.51 34.60 69.13
CA PHE A 12 5.09 35.09 67.81
C PHE A 12 3.57 34.91 67.65
N SER A 13 2.87 36.01 67.57
CA SER A 13 1.46 36.05 67.23
C SER A 13 1.32 35.92 65.69
N SER A 14 0.83 34.77 65.22
CA SER A 14 0.54 34.51 63.80
C SER A 14 -0.85 35.06 63.45
N LEU A 15 -0.90 36.15 62.71
CA LEU A 15 -2.09 36.58 61.99
C LEU A 15 -2.31 35.61 60.81
N ALA A 16 -3.39 34.80 60.84
CA ALA A 16 -3.83 34.01 59.74
C ALA A 16 -4.57 34.90 58.70
N ALA A 17 -3.97 35.16 57.57
CA ALA A 17 -4.63 35.77 56.43
C ALA A 17 -5.56 34.78 55.73
N ILE A 18 -6.85 35.03 55.77
CA ILE A 18 -7.87 34.26 55.02
C ILE A 18 -7.79 34.69 53.57
N ALA A 19 -7.25 33.84 52.69
CA ALA A 19 -7.31 34.00 51.24
C ALA A 19 -8.72 33.65 50.72
N PRO A 20 -9.28 34.40 49.76
CA PRO A 20 -10.57 34.09 49.20
C PRO A 20 -10.48 32.79 48.36
N LEU A 21 -11.42 31.86 48.57
CA LEU A 21 -11.60 30.68 47.70
C LEU A 21 -11.89 31.18 46.26
N GLY A 22 -10.90 31.04 45.41
CA GLY A 22 -11.10 31.24 43.96
C GLY A 22 -12.06 30.17 43.45
N ALA A 23 -13.17 30.57 42.84
CA ALA A 23 -14.10 29.67 42.15
C ALA A 23 -13.33 28.92 41.05
N GLN A 24 -13.13 27.62 41.21
CA GLN A 24 -12.63 26.76 40.15
C GLN A 24 -13.65 26.77 38.99
N ALA A 25 -13.17 27.16 37.80
CA ALA A 25 -13.95 27.00 36.59
C ALA A 25 -14.33 25.52 36.41
N PRO A 26 -15.58 25.20 36.00
CA PRO A 26 -15.99 23.82 35.79
C PRO A 26 -15.06 23.15 34.79
N ALA A 27 -14.53 21.98 35.13
CA ALA A 27 -13.74 21.18 34.23
C ALA A 27 -14.55 20.90 32.95
N ALA A 28 -13.95 21.24 31.80
CA ALA A 28 -14.57 20.95 30.51
C ALA A 28 -14.88 19.46 30.45
N GLN A 29 -16.15 19.10 30.26
CA GLN A 29 -16.54 17.72 30.04
C GLN A 29 -15.88 17.20 28.77
N PRO A 30 -15.34 15.96 28.75
CA PRO A 30 -14.83 15.35 27.53
C PRO A 30 -15.94 15.37 26.48
N VAL A 31 -15.70 16.06 25.38
CA VAL A 31 -16.61 16.01 24.23
C VAL A 31 -16.58 14.56 23.74
N ALA A 32 -17.73 13.89 23.77
CA ALA A 32 -17.85 12.56 23.21
C ALA A 32 -17.38 12.59 21.75
N PRO A 33 -16.58 11.62 21.30
CA PRO A 33 -16.13 11.57 19.90
C PRO A 33 -17.36 11.61 18.99
N ALA A 34 -17.36 12.51 18.01
CA ALA A 34 -18.45 12.62 17.06
C ALA A 34 -18.66 11.24 16.40
N THR A 35 -19.88 10.71 16.48
CA THR A 35 -20.22 9.46 15.83
C THR A 35 -20.15 9.67 14.33
N VAL A 36 -19.14 9.07 13.69
CA VAL A 36 -18.98 9.13 12.24
C VAL A 36 -20.05 8.27 11.59
N THR A 37 -20.89 8.86 10.74
CA THR A 37 -21.92 8.11 10.00
C THR A 37 -21.25 7.11 9.04
N PRO A 38 -21.62 5.81 9.10
CA PRO A 38 -21.13 4.82 8.14
C PRO A 38 -21.58 5.15 6.71
N ASN A 39 -20.70 4.86 5.73
CA ASN A 39 -21.04 4.95 4.33
C ASN A 39 -21.95 3.78 3.90
N ASP A 40 -22.86 4.05 2.96
CA ASP A 40 -23.75 3.03 2.39
C ASP A 40 -23.11 2.40 1.13
N TYR A 41 -22.43 1.28 1.30
CA TYR A 41 -21.84 0.50 0.20
C TYR A 41 -22.87 -0.31 -0.62
N THR A 42 -24.16 -0.07 -0.42
CA THR A 42 -25.19 -0.52 -1.37
C THR A 42 -25.33 0.46 -2.54
N ASP A 43 -24.91 1.72 -2.38
CA ASP A 43 -24.86 2.73 -3.44
C ASP A 43 -23.64 2.49 -4.35
N ASP A 44 -23.88 2.39 -5.64
CA ASP A 44 -22.82 2.21 -6.65
C ASP A 44 -21.81 3.38 -6.68
N LYS A 45 -22.21 4.56 -6.24
CA LYS A 45 -21.33 5.74 -6.18
C LYS A 45 -20.18 5.58 -5.17
N THR A 46 -20.32 4.68 -4.19
CA THR A 46 -19.27 4.39 -3.21
C THR A 46 -18.21 3.41 -3.71
N TRP A 47 -18.21 3.11 -5.01
CA TRP A 47 -17.25 2.22 -5.65
C TRP A 47 -16.55 2.92 -6.81
N LEU A 48 -15.23 2.81 -6.87
CA LEU A 48 -14.43 3.18 -8.04
C LEU A 48 -14.58 2.13 -9.15
N CYS A 49 -14.48 0.84 -8.78
CA CYS A 49 -14.72 -0.28 -9.68
C CYS A 49 -15.74 -1.24 -9.08
N ARG A 50 -16.72 -1.63 -9.88
CA ARG A 50 -17.70 -2.67 -9.54
C ARG A 50 -18.25 -3.29 -10.84
N PRO A 51 -18.27 -4.64 -10.97
CA PRO A 51 -18.77 -5.30 -12.17
C PRO A 51 -20.19 -4.88 -12.55
N GLY A 52 -20.42 -4.70 -13.87
CA GLY A 52 -21.72 -4.31 -14.41
C GLY A 52 -21.97 -2.80 -14.53
N ARG A 53 -21.05 -1.96 -14.02
CA ARG A 53 -21.08 -0.51 -14.27
C ARG A 53 -20.41 -0.18 -15.60
N LYS A 54 -20.98 0.81 -16.31
CA LYS A 54 -20.33 1.39 -17.49
C LYS A 54 -19.53 2.61 -17.08
N GLY A 55 -18.33 2.75 -17.67
CA GLY A 55 -17.46 3.91 -17.45
C GLY A 55 -16.98 4.05 -16.01
N ASP A 56 -16.77 2.94 -15.29
CA ASP A 56 -16.13 2.98 -14.00
C ASP A 56 -14.60 3.10 -14.13
N ALA A 57 -13.89 3.31 -13.03
CA ALA A 57 -12.46 3.56 -13.05
C ALA A 57 -11.61 2.39 -13.60
N CYS A 58 -12.19 1.18 -13.69
CA CYS A 58 -11.53 0.01 -14.27
C CYS A 58 -11.83 -0.20 -15.75
N ASP A 59 -12.80 0.54 -16.32
CA ASP A 59 -13.18 0.46 -17.76
C ASP A 59 -12.41 1.51 -18.57
N ILE A 60 -11.11 1.29 -18.72
CA ILE A 60 -10.18 2.24 -19.33
C ILE A 60 -9.26 1.56 -20.34
N ASP A 61 -8.66 2.35 -21.25
CA ASP A 61 -7.65 1.87 -22.18
C ASP A 61 -6.32 1.58 -21.48
N LEU A 62 -5.91 0.32 -21.49
CA LEU A 62 -4.64 -0.16 -20.97
C LEU A 62 -3.72 -0.70 -22.07
N THR A 63 -3.95 -0.29 -23.35
CA THR A 63 -3.06 -0.60 -24.45
C THR A 63 -1.64 -0.14 -24.14
N THR A 64 -0.69 -1.01 -24.42
CA THR A 64 0.71 -0.85 -24.00
C THR A 64 1.61 -0.89 -25.24
N THR A 65 2.58 0.00 -25.31
CA THR A 65 3.73 -0.16 -26.20
C THR A 65 4.79 -0.98 -25.48
N VAL A 66 5.16 -2.10 -26.06
CA VAL A 66 6.28 -2.91 -25.63
C VAL A 66 7.53 -2.45 -26.38
N VAL A 67 8.54 -1.99 -25.62
CA VAL A 67 9.82 -1.53 -26.18
C VAL A 67 10.87 -2.61 -25.90
N ALA A 68 11.25 -3.36 -26.93
CA ALA A 68 12.26 -4.43 -26.85
C ALA A 68 13.68 -3.85 -26.77
N ALA A 69 14.65 -4.67 -26.36
CA ALA A 69 16.07 -4.28 -26.21
C ALA A 69 16.72 -3.76 -27.51
N ASP A 70 16.25 -4.21 -28.68
CA ASP A 70 16.70 -3.71 -29.96
C ASP A 70 15.97 -2.40 -30.39
N GLY A 71 15.15 -1.85 -29.52
CA GLY A 71 14.32 -0.66 -29.77
C GLY A 71 13.08 -0.92 -30.64
N THR A 72 12.78 -2.16 -31.01
CA THR A 72 11.51 -2.51 -31.69
C THR A 72 10.34 -2.19 -30.78
N MET A 73 9.33 -1.50 -31.32
CA MET A 73 8.09 -1.17 -30.62
C MET A 73 6.93 -1.97 -31.19
N THR A 74 6.23 -2.69 -30.31
CA THR A 74 5.01 -3.42 -30.66
C THR A 74 3.86 -3.01 -29.75
N ARG A 75 2.62 -3.17 -30.24
CA ARG A 75 1.42 -2.90 -29.44
C ARG A 75 0.93 -4.18 -28.78
N GLU A 76 0.71 -4.11 -27.48
CA GLU A 76 0.00 -5.10 -26.69
C GLU A 76 -1.41 -4.58 -26.39
N ALA A 77 -2.42 -5.24 -26.96
CA ALA A 77 -3.81 -4.95 -26.63
C ALA A 77 -4.16 -5.51 -25.26
N TRP A 78 -5.03 -4.82 -24.53
CA TRP A 78 -5.58 -5.30 -23.28
C TRP A 78 -7.09 -5.37 -23.34
N SER A 79 -7.68 -6.33 -22.63
CA SER A 79 -9.11 -6.41 -22.42
C SER A 79 -9.43 -7.06 -21.08
N ALA A 80 -10.51 -6.59 -20.43
CA ALA A 80 -11.08 -7.25 -19.27
C ALA A 80 -11.65 -8.62 -19.64
N ASP A 81 -11.61 -9.58 -18.72
CA ASP A 81 -12.31 -10.87 -18.85
C ASP A 81 -13.69 -10.78 -18.18
N PRO A 82 -14.79 -10.67 -18.95
CA PRO A 82 -16.13 -10.58 -18.39
C PRO A 82 -16.58 -11.89 -17.71
N LYS A 83 -15.86 -12.99 -17.96
CA LYS A 83 -16.12 -14.33 -17.40
C LYS A 83 -15.10 -14.73 -16.33
N ALA A 84 -14.31 -13.77 -15.83
CA ALA A 84 -13.28 -14.05 -14.82
C ALA A 84 -13.84 -14.88 -13.66
N PRO A 85 -13.19 -15.99 -13.27
CA PRO A 85 -13.79 -16.96 -12.35
C PRO A 85 -13.68 -16.58 -10.87
N ILE A 86 -12.86 -15.58 -10.53
CA ILE A 86 -12.63 -15.07 -9.18
C ILE A 86 -12.86 -13.56 -9.11
N ASP A 87 -12.76 -13.02 -7.92
CA ASP A 87 -12.87 -11.58 -7.66
C ASP A 87 -11.54 -10.99 -7.20
N CYS A 88 -11.31 -9.71 -7.46
CA CYS A 88 -10.25 -8.91 -6.85
C CYS A 88 -10.86 -7.77 -6.04
N PHE A 89 -10.44 -7.63 -4.78
CA PHE A 89 -10.86 -6.54 -3.91
C PHE A 89 -9.66 -5.65 -3.59
N TYR A 90 -9.76 -4.36 -3.89
CA TYR A 90 -8.64 -3.42 -3.85
C TYR A 90 -8.81 -2.34 -2.80
N VAL A 91 -7.76 -2.13 -2.01
CA VAL A 91 -7.65 -1.03 -1.04
C VAL A 91 -6.45 -0.17 -1.44
N TYR A 92 -6.72 1.04 -1.95
CA TYR A 92 -5.74 1.92 -2.56
C TYR A 92 -4.92 2.72 -1.52
N PRO A 93 -3.79 3.35 -1.91
CA PRO A 93 -2.93 4.11 -1.02
C PRO A 93 -3.46 5.52 -0.73
N THR A 94 -2.72 6.28 0.10
CA THR A 94 -2.88 7.72 0.31
C THR A 94 -2.59 8.49 -0.99
N ILE A 95 -3.63 9.01 -1.65
CA ILE A 95 -3.50 9.76 -2.90
C ILE A 95 -4.42 10.98 -2.99
N SER A 96 -5.45 11.09 -2.15
CA SER A 96 -6.39 12.21 -2.19
C SER A 96 -5.68 13.55 -1.97
N THR A 97 -6.09 14.53 -2.77
CA THR A 97 -5.65 15.92 -2.68
C THR A 97 -6.63 16.81 -1.90
N ASP A 98 -7.65 16.22 -1.27
CA ASP A 98 -8.57 16.94 -0.41
C ASP A 98 -7.83 17.69 0.71
N PRO A 99 -8.30 18.90 1.09
CA PRO A 99 -7.62 19.70 2.09
C PRO A 99 -7.80 19.19 3.53
N ALA A 100 -8.82 18.40 3.81
CA ALA A 100 -9.07 17.79 5.13
C ALA A 100 -8.10 16.64 5.42
N ASP A 101 -8.02 16.20 6.69
CA ASP A 101 -7.17 15.07 7.08
C ASP A 101 -7.64 13.74 6.46
N ASN A 102 -8.95 13.58 6.25
CA ASN A 102 -9.56 12.47 5.53
C ASN A 102 -10.28 12.97 4.27
N SER A 103 -10.24 12.16 3.20
CA SER A 103 -10.97 12.45 1.97
C SER A 103 -12.48 12.37 2.19
N ASP A 104 -13.22 12.99 1.29
CA ASP A 104 -14.65 12.75 1.15
C ASP A 104 -14.93 11.44 0.38
N MET A 105 -16.17 11.21 -0.04
CA MET A 105 -16.59 10.02 -0.80
C MET A 105 -16.80 10.34 -2.29
N THR A 106 -16.11 11.36 -2.81
CA THR A 106 -16.13 11.73 -4.23
C THR A 106 -14.90 11.16 -4.93
N ALA A 107 -15.08 10.56 -6.10
CA ALA A 107 -13.97 10.04 -6.90
C ALA A 107 -13.31 11.19 -7.67
N ASP A 108 -12.13 11.60 -7.24
CA ASP A 108 -11.33 12.63 -7.87
C ASP A 108 -10.32 12.05 -8.89
N PRO A 109 -9.69 12.88 -9.72
CA PRO A 109 -8.65 12.42 -10.66
C PRO A 109 -7.50 11.64 -10.01
N ALA A 110 -7.23 11.84 -8.73
CA ALA A 110 -6.19 11.11 -8.01
C ALA A 110 -6.61 9.64 -7.76
N GLU A 111 -7.85 9.41 -7.33
CA GLU A 111 -8.43 8.07 -7.16
C GLU A 111 -8.53 7.33 -8.50
N LEU A 112 -8.96 8.01 -9.57
CA LEU A 112 -9.00 7.41 -10.91
C LEU A 112 -7.60 7.04 -11.39
N ASN A 113 -6.61 7.90 -11.17
CA ASN A 113 -5.22 7.63 -11.54
C ASN A 113 -4.65 6.41 -10.81
N VAL A 114 -4.87 6.27 -9.50
CA VAL A 114 -4.31 5.14 -8.76
C VAL A 114 -4.95 3.80 -9.16
N VAL A 115 -6.24 3.79 -9.48
CA VAL A 115 -6.90 2.60 -10.04
C VAL A 115 -6.27 2.22 -11.37
N ALA A 116 -6.06 3.18 -12.28
CA ALA A 116 -5.40 2.95 -13.55
C ALA A 116 -3.97 2.39 -13.38
N GLN A 117 -3.21 2.95 -12.45
CA GLN A 117 -1.81 2.56 -12.17
C GLN A 117 -1.67 1.18 -11.52
N GLN A 118 -2.57 0.82 -10.61
CA GLN A 118 -2.34 -0.31 -9.70
C GLN A 118 -3.39 -1.41 -9.78
N PHE A 119 -4.57 -1.18 -10.35
CA PHE A 119 -5.65 -2.14 -10.21
C PHE A 119 -6.42 -2.50 -11.50
N ALA A 120 -6.73 -1.54 -12.37
CA ALA A 120 -7.60 -1.79 -13.52
C ALA A 120 -7.14 -2.98 -14.40
N ARG A 121 -5.82 -3.20 -14.51
CA ARG A 121 -5.26 -4.31 -15.30
C ARG A 121 -5.61 -5.70 -14.77
N PHE A 122 -5.93 -5.81 -13.46
CA PHE A 122 -6.41 -7.07 -12.86
C PHE A 122 -7.75 -7.53 -13.43
N ALA A 123 -8.55 -6.64 -14.05
CA ALA A 123 -9.82 -7.02 -14.67
C ALA A 123 -9.66 -8.04 -15.81
N SER A 124 -8.45 -8.29 -16.32
CA SER A 124 -8.14 -9.41 -17.21
C SER A 124 -8.09 -10.78 -16.50
N LYS A 125 -8.15 -10.83 -15.17
CA LYS A 125 -8.00 -12.05 -14.35
C LYS A 125 -9.13 -12.26 -13.35
N CYS A 126 -9.79 -11.21 -12.92
CA CYS A 126 -10.80 -11.22 -11.86
C CYS A 126 -11.85 -10.13 -12.09
N ARG A 127 -13.04 -10.28 -11.50
CA ARG A 127 -14.01 -9.20 -11.43
C ARG A 127 -13.52 -8.13 -10.46
N PRO A 128 -13.36 -6.86 -10.87
CA PRO A 128 -12.75 -5.84 -10.02
C PRO A 128 -13.74 -5.21 -9.06
N PHE A 129 -13.34 -5.10 -7.77
CA PHE A 129 -14.05 -4.36 -6.74
C PHE A 129 -13.09 -3.40 -6.04
N ALA A 130 -13.35 -2.11 -6.13
CA ALA A 130 -12.55 -1.06 -5.49
C ALA A 130 -13.48 -0.07 -4.80
N PRO A 131 -13.70 -0.18 -3.48
CA PRO A 131 -14.53 0.78 -2.75
C PRO A 131 -13.83 2.13 -2.63
N LEU A 132 -14.59 3.22 -2.69
CA LEU A 132 -14.17 4.50 -2.11
C LEU A 132 -14.16 4.36 -0.59
N TYR A 133 -13.22 5.03 0.07
CA TYR A 133 -13.18 5.11 1.52
C TYR A 133 -12.52 6.44 1.94
N ARG A 134 -12.85 6.95 3.11
CA ARG A 134 -12.31 8.21 3.64
C ARG A 134 -10.83 8.05 4.02
N GLN A 135 -9.97 7.85 3.03
CA GLN A 135 -8.54 7.70 3.19
C GLN A 135 -7.89 8.87 3.92
N LEU A 136 -6.76 8.66 4.57
CA LEU A 136 -5.89 9.76 4.98
C LEU A 136 -5.41 10.48 3.71
N THR A 137 -5.58 11.79 3.65
CA THR A 137 -5.20 12.59 2.48
C THR A 137 -3.70 12.89 2.47
N LEU A 138 -3.17 13.38 1.34
CA LEU A 138 -1.79 13.87 1.29
C LEU A 138 -1.55 15.06 2.24
N ALA A 139 -2.58 15.88 2.50
CA ALA A 139 -2.52 16.96 3.49
C ALA A 139 -2.41 16.40 4.91
N GLY A 140 -3.27 15.45 5.26
CA GLY A 140 -3.26 14.74 6.55
C GLY A 140 -1.96 13.96 6.77
N LEU A 141 -1.43 13.29 5.73
CA LEU A 141 -0.15 12.59 5.80
C LEU A 141 1.02 13.54 6.11
N ARG A 142 1.11 14.69 5.40
CA ARG A 142 2.15 15.70 5.66
C ARG A 142 2.08 16.23 7.10
N LYS A 143 0.87 16.48 7.61
CA LYS A 143 0.65 16.93 8.99
C LYS A 143 1.13 15.88 10.01
N ARG A 144 0.80 14.60 9.82
CA ARG A 144 1.29 13.50 10.68
C ARG A 144 2.81 13.36 10.61
N MET A 145 3.40 13.44 9.43
CA MET A 145 4.86 13.39 9.27
C MET A 145 5.55 14.55 9.99
N ALA A 146 5.00 15.76 9.91
CA ALA A 146 5.54 16.94 10.60
C ALA A 146 5.48 16.83 12.13
N SER A 147 4.49 16.10 12.67
CA SER A 147 4.38 15.83 14.12
C SER A 147 5.21 14.63 14.59
N GLY A 148 5.93 13.95 13.71
CA GLY A 148 6.68 12.72 14.01
C GLY A 148 5.81 11.47 14.17
N ALA A 149 4.50 11.58 13.99
CA ALA A 149 3.56 10.47 14.08
C ALA A 149 3.34 9.83 12.70
N PHE A 150 4.22 8.92 12.31
CA PHE A 150 4.01 8.08 11.13
C PHE A 150 3.33 6.76 11.54
N SER A 151 2.06 6.85 11.91
CA SER A 151 1.22 5.67 12.14
C SER A 151 -0.08 5.79 11.33
N PHE A 152 -0.51 4.69 10.76
CA PHE A 152 -1.84 4.56 10.18
C PHE A 152 -2.73 3.92 11.26
N GLU A 153 -3.28 4.75 12.15
CA GLU A 153 -4.24 4.26 13.13
C GLU A 153 -5.51 3.78 12.45
N SER A 154 -6.04 2.66 12.92
CA SER A 154 -7.35 2.18 12.55
C SER A 154 -8.40 3.19 13.00
N GLY A 155 -9.06 3.82 12.06
CA GLY A 155 -10.08 4.84 12.30
C GLY A 155 -11.16 4.71 11.24
N VAL A 156 -11.73 5.84 10.85
CA VAL A 156 -12.78 5.88 9.81
C VAL A 156 -12.39 5.15 8.53
N GLN A 157 -11.10 5.15 8.18
CA GLN A 157 -10.56 4.48 6.99
C GLN A 157 -10.79 2.96 7.05
N PHE A 158 -10.47 2.36 8.21
CA PHE A 158 -10.66 0.93 8.42
C PHE A 158 -12.15 0.57 8.47
N ASP A 159 -12.96 1.38 9.18
CA ASP A 159 -14.39 1.15 9.29
C ASP A 159 -15.07 1.18 7.93
N ASP A 160 -14.68 2.12 7.05
CA ASP A 160 -15.20 2.21 5.69
C ASP A 160 -14.84 0.96 4.87
N VAL A 161 -13.57 0.55 4.86
CA VAL A 161 -13.12 -0.63 4.11
C VAL A 161 -13.75 -1.92 4.67
N ARG A 162 -13.89 -2.05 6.00
CA ARG A 162 -14.58 -3.17 6.63
C ARG A 162 -16.06 -3.24 6.23
N ASN A 163 -16.75 -2.10 6.21
CA ASN A 163 -18.14 -2.03 5.80
C ASN A 163 -18.31 -2.34 4.30
N ALA A 164 -17.40 -1.84 3.45
CA ALA A 164 -17.35 -2.19 2.03
C ALA A 164 -17.12 -3.70 1.81
N TRP A 165 -16.17 -4.29 2.55
CA TRP A 165 -15.90 -5.73 2.50
C TRP A 165 -17.13 -6.56 2.87
N ARG A 166 -17.81 -6.19 3.96
CA ARG A 166 -19.03 -6.89 4.40
C ARG A 166 -20.18 -6.74 3.41
N ALA A 167 -20.34 -5.55 2.81
CA ALA A 167 -21.34 -5.31 1.76
C ALA A 167 -21.04 -6.14 0.50
N TYR A 168 -19.77 -6.18 0.07
CA TYR A 168 -19.31 -7.01 -1.05
C TYR A 168 -19.57 -8.50 -0.80
N LEU A 169 -19.21 -9.04 0.37
CA LEU A 169 -19.45 -10.45 0.70
C LEU A 169 -20.94 -10.79 0.67
N LYS A 170 -21.78 -9.90 1.17
CA LYS A 170 -23.24 -10.12 1.25
C LYS A 170 -23.91 -10.08 -0.11
N ARG A 171 -23.45 -9.22 -1.03
CA ARG A 171 -24.18 -8.89 -2.27
C ARG A 171 -23.56 -9.47 -3.52
N ASP A 172 -22.23 -9.46 -3.61
CA ASP A 172 -21.53 -9.61 -4.89
C ASP A 172 -20.67 -10.86 -4.98
N ASN A 173 -20.06 -11.30 -3.88
CA ASN A 173 -19.08 -12.38 -3.88
C ASN A 173 -19.66 -13.74 -4.25
N GLN A 174 -20.83 -14.12 -3.71
CA GLN A 174 -21.49 -15.39 -3.99
C GLN A 174 -20.59 -16.62 -3.81
N GLY A 175 -19.68 -16.57 -2.84
CA GLY A 175 -18.76 -17.67 -2.53
C GLY A 175 -17.58 -17.81 -3.50
N ARG A 176 -17.31 -16.85 -4.38
CA ARG A 176 -16.17 -16.85 -5.32
C ARG A 176 -14.85 -16.69 -4.58
N GLY A 177 -13.76 -17.18 -5.17
CA GLY A 177 -12.41 -16.92 -4.70
C GLY A 177 -12.07 -15.44 -4.80
N VAL A 178 -11.26 -14.93 -3.86
CA VAL A 178 -10.90 -13.51 -3.81
C VAL A 178 -9.38 -13.35 -3.75
N VAL A 179 -8.85 -12.50 -4.61
CA VAL A 179 -7.52 -11.90 -4.46
C VAL A 179 -7.70 -10.53 -3.81
N LEU A 180 -7.06 -10.34 -2.68
CA LEU A 180 -7.00 -9.04 -2.00
C LEU A 180 -5.79 -8.27 -2.52
N VAL A 181 -5.98 -7.03 -2.94
CA VAL A 181 -4.91 -6.18 -3.50
C VAL A 181 -4.83 -4.90 -2.70
N SER A 182 -3.62 -4.49 -2.34
CA SER A 182 -3.44 -3.24 -1.60
C SER A 182 -2.06 -2.62 -1.81
N HIS A 183 -1.97 -1.32 -1.54
CA HIS A 183 -0.71 -0.60 -1.54
C HIS A 183 -0.67 0.44 -0.41
N SER A 184 0.51 0.65 0.21
CA SER A 184 0.77 1.72 1.18
C SER A 184 -0.24 1.75 2.34
N GLN A 185 -0.96 2.85 2.57
CA GLN A 185 -2.03 2.96 3.57
C GLN A 185 -3.05 1.81 3.43
N GLY A 186 -3.46 1.51 2.19
CA GLY A 186 -4.37 0.39 1.93
C GLY A 186 -3.84 -0.95 2.42
N SER A 187 -2.51 -1.14 2.40
CA SER A 187 -1.89 -2.36 2.91
C SER A 187 -1.97 -2.47 4.43
N PHE A 188 -1.82 -1.37 5.17
CA PHE A 188 -2.02 -1.38 6.62
C PHE A 188 -3.49 -1.69 6.97
N ILE A 189 -4.44 -1.08 6.25
CA ILE A 189 -5.87 -1.35 6.41
C ILE A 189 -6.19 -2.81 6.07
N LEU A 190 -5.62 -3.33 4.99
CA LEU A 190 -5.88 -4.71 4.56
C LEU A 190 -5.29 -5.73 5.56
N MET A 191 -4.11 -5.47 6.14
CA MET A 191 -3.57 -6.31 7.22
C MET A 191 -4.52 -6.36 8.42
N GLU A 192 -5.13 -5.24 8.79
CA GLU A 192 -6.12 -5.17 9.86
C GLU A 192 -7.41 -5.94 9.50
N LEU A 193 -7.87 -5.81 8.25
CA LEU A 193 -9.02 -6.55 7.74
C LEU A 193 -8.77 -8.07 7.77
N LEU A 194 -7.56 -8.50 7.36
CA LEU A 194 -7.15 -9.91 7.43
C LEU A 194 -7.23 -10.42 8.86
N ARG A 195 -6.71 -9.67 9.83
CA ARG A 195 -6.71 -10.08 11.25
C ARG A 195 -8.10 -10.14 11.86
N GLN A 196 -8.96 -9.16 11.55
CA GLN A 196 -10.25 -9.03 12.24
C GLN A 196 -11.39 -9.76 11.56
N GLU A 197 -11.37 -9.88 10.23
CA GLU A 197 -12.53 -10.35 9.47
C GLU A 197 -12.26 -11.67 8.72
N ILE A 198 -10.99 -12.07 8.54
CA ILE A 198 -10.65 -13.15 7.61
C ILE A 198 -9.91 -14.30 8.29
N GLU A 199 -8.78 -14.05 8.96
CA GLU A 199 -7.98 -15.13 9.58
C GLU A 199 -8.80 -15.92 10.61
N GLY A 200 -8.74 -17.24 10.52
CA GLY A 200 -9.46 -18.14 11.41
C GLY A 200 -10.98 -18.25 11.14
N THR A 201 -11.51 -17.53 10.16
CA THR A 201 -12.93 -17.57 9.80
C THR A 201 -13.17 -18.44 8.55
N PRO A 202 -14.42 -18.85 8.28
CA PRO A 202 -14.74 -19.62 7.07
C PRO A 202 -14.36 -18.90 5.75
N ILE A 203 -14.42 -17.56 5.73
CA ILE A 203 -14.09 -16.75 4.55
C ILE A 203 -12.62 -16.89 4.14
N GLN A 204 -11.71 -17.24 5.07
CA GLN A 204 -10.31 -17.47 4.76
C GLN A 204 -10.12 -18.51 3.65
N LYS A 205 -10.99 -19.53 3.58
CA LYS A 205 -10.94 -20.58 2.54
C LYS A 205 -11.23 -20.04 1.12
N GLN A 206 -11.81 -18.85 1.02
CA GLN A 206 -12.08 -18.18 -0.26
C GLN A 206 -10.93 -17.26 -0.67
N ILE A 207 -9.97 -16.98 0.22
CA ILE A 207 -8.84 -16.13 -0.13
C ILE A 207 -7.87 -16.91 -1.01
N VAL A 208 -7.75 -16.49 -2.27
CA VAL A 208 -6.77 -17.02 -3.22
C VAL A 208 -5.38 -16.54 -2.81
N SER A 209 -5.20 -15.24 -2.66
CA SER A 209 -4.00 -14.61 -2.08
C SER A 209 -4.29 -13.19 -1.63
N ALA A 210 -3.36 -12.63 -0.83
CA ALA A 210 -3.34 -11.22 -0.46
C ALA A 210 -2.04 -10.57 -0.95
N LEU A 211 -2.15 -9.54 -1.79
CA LEU A 211 -1.06 -8.75 -2.33
C LEU A 211 -0.94 -7.48 -1.47
N ILE A 212 -0.06 -7.51 -0.47
CA ILE A 212 0.17 -6.44 0.51
C ILE A 212 1.46 -5.72 0.13
N ILE A 213 1.37 -4.68 -0.69
CA ILE A 213 2.53 -4.06 -1.33
C ILE A 213 2.80 -2.68 -0.70
N GLY A 214 4.08 -2.28 -0.62
CA GLY A 214 4.48 -0.97 -0.12
C GLY A 214 4.16 -0.74 1.36
N ALA A 215 4.20 -1.80 2.17
CA ALA A 215 4.08 -1.76 3.62
C ALA A 215 4.93 -2.85 4.24
N THR A 216 5.36 -2.66 5.48
CA THR A 216 6.12 -3.68 6.20
C THR A 216 5.16 -4.69 6.82
N LEU A 217 5.18 -5.92 6.32
CA LEU A 217 4.56 -7.06 6.99
C LEU A 217 5.65 -7.76 7.78
N GLU A 218 5.51 -7.78 9.10
CA GLU A 218 6.50 -8.39 9.99
C GLU A 218 6.18 -9.86 10.27
N ALA A 219 7.22 -10.68 10.27
CA ALA A 219 7.19 -12.05 10.74
C ALA A 219 8.39 -12.34 11.65
N PRO A 220 8.34 -13.33 12.55
CA PRO A 220 9.53 -13.74 13.28
C PRO A 220 10.66 -14.09 12.32
N THR A 221 11.88 -13.69 12.65
CA THR A 221 13.03 -13.89 11.75
C THR A 221 13.15 -15.35 11.31
N GLY A 222 13.21 -15.55 9.99
CA GLY A 222 13.26 -16.89 9.38
C GLY A 222 11.93 -17.64 9.32
N LYS A 223 10.80 -16.98 9.63
CA LYS A 223 9.45 -17.55 9.53
C LYS A 223 8.63 -16.81 8.48
N ASP A 224 7.63 -17.50 7.95
CA ASP A 224 6.69 -16.95 6.95
C ASP A 224 5.35 -16.51 7.56
N VAL A 225 5.14 -16.76 8.85
CA VAL A 225 3.90 -16.50 9.57
C VAL A 225 4.16 -16.38 11.08
N GLY A 226 3.21 -15.84 11.82
CA GLY A 226 3.27 -15.72 13.28
C GLY A 226 3.62 -14.32 13.78
N GLY A 227 3.76 -13.36 12.89
CA GLY A 227 3.97 -11.95 13.20
C GLY A 227 2.70 -11.12 13.06
N ALA A 228 2.69 -10.21 12.09
CA ALA A 228 1.54 -9.37 11.77
C ALA A 228 0.31 -10.20 11.41
N LEU A 229 0.49 -11.32 10.71
CA LEU A 229 -0.54 -12.33 10.45
C LEU A 229 -0.22 -13.61 11.21
N LYS A 230 -1.25 -14.30 11.69
CA LYS A 230 -1.11 -15.49 12.55
C LYS A 230 -1.30 -16.80 11.80
N VAL A 231 -2.04 -16.79 10.71
CA VAL A 231 -2.46 -17.98 9.98
C VAL A 231 -2.01 -17.98 8.53
N MET A 232 -2.13 -16.84 7.84
CA MET A 232 -1.78 -16.74 6.42
C MET A 232 -0.25 -16.56 6.25
N PRO A 233 0.45 -17.56 5.66
CA PRO A 233 1.89 -17.48 5.45
C PRO A 233 2.24 -16.64 4.21
N LEU A 234 3.51 -16.27 4.08
CA LEU A 234 4.04 -15.75 2.82
C LEU A 234 3.95 -16.78 1.71
N CYS A 235 3.69 -16.34 0.48
CA CYS A 235 3.73 -17.21 -0.71
C CYS A 235 5.18 -17.60 -1.02
N ARG A 236 5.46 -18.92 -1.12
CA ARG A 236 6.79 -19.48 -1.34
C ARG A 236 6.86 -20.48 -2.49
N LYS A 237 5.72 -20.81 -3.09
CA LYS A 237 5.65 -21.82 -4.18
C LYS A 237 4.68 -21.35 -5.24
N PRO A 238 4.96 -21.61 -6.54
CA PRO A 238 4.00 -21.41 -7.61
C PRO A 238 2.68 -22.15 -7.32
N GLY A 239 1.55 -21.50 -7.56
CA GLY A 239 0.23 -22.07 -7.29
C GLY A 239 -0.15 -22.22 -5.82
N GLN A 240 0.68 -21.76 -4.85
CA GLN A 240 0.26 -21.69 -3.45
C GLN A 240 -0.89 -20.71 -3.30
N ILE A 241 -1.95 -21.09 -2.61
CA ILE A 241 -3.12 -20.25 -2.31
C ILE A 241 -3.28 -20.07 -0.80
N GLY A 242 -4.08 -19.06 -0.39
CA GLY A 242 -4.24 -18.70 1.02
C GLY A 242 -2.94 -18.15 1.61
N CYS A 243 -2.16 -17.44 0.83
CA CYS A 243 -0.86 -16.89 1.20
C CYS A 243 -0.75 -15.40 0.84
N VAL A 244 0.32 -14.77 1.31
CA VAL A 244 0.56 -13.34 1.16
C VAL A 244 1.80 -13.07 0.31
N VAL A 245 1.70 -12.15 -0.63
CA VAL A 245 2.83 -11.50 -1.30
C VAL A 245 3.05 -10.15 -0.64
N ASN A 246 4.25 -9.91 -0.13
CA ASN A 246 4.62 -8.65 0.49
C ASN A 246 6.01 -8.22 0.06
N PHE A 247 6.15 -6.96 -0.30
CA PHE A 247 7.43 -6.29 -0.54
C PHE A 247 7.26 -4.77 -0.55
N SER A 248 8.38 -4.07 -0.41
CA SER A 248 8.56 -2.67 -0.78
C SER A 248 9.81 -2.59 -1.66
N ALA A 249 9.76 -1.87 -2.77
CA ALA A 249 10.85 -1.87 -3.76
C ALA A 249 11.84 -0.73 -3.51
N PHE A 250 13.12 -1.04 -3.69
CA PHE A 250 14.23 -0.09 -3.65
C PHE A 250 15.17 -0.32 -4.84
N ARG A 251 15.82 0.72 -5.32
CA ARG A 251 16.85 0.61 -6.33
C ARG A 251 18.08 -0.13 -5.78
N SER A 252 18.76 -0.90 -6.63
CA SER A 252 20.01 -1.60 -6.24
C SER A 252 21.16 -0.64 -5.98
N ASP A 253 21.12 0.57 -6.50
CA ASP A 253 22.11 1.64 -6.32
C ASP A 253 21.71 2.70 -5.28
N VAL A 254 20.47 2.64 -4.74
CA VAL A 254 19.95 3.51 -3.66
C VAL A 254 19.29 2.64 -2.60
N LEU A 255 20.11 2.07 -1.71
CA LEU A 255 19.67 1.12 -0.70
C LEU A 255 18.87 1.77 0.42
N PRO A 256 17.99 1.01 1.12
CA PRO A 256 17.24 1.52 2.28
C PRO A 256 18.17 2.06 3.36
N PRO A 257 18.03 3.33 3.80
CA PRO A 257 18.80 3.92 4.88
C PRO A 257 18.23 3.55 6.25
N ALA A 258 18.92 3.94 7.33
CA ALA A 258 18.50 3.69 8.71
C ALA A 258 17.12 4.24 9.06
N ASN A 259 16.72 5.34 8.42
CA ASN A 259 15.41 5.98 8.57
C ASN A 259 14.39 5.53 7.52
N THR A 260 14.63 4.39 6.84
CA THR A 260 13.70 3.86 5.84
C THR A 260 12.30 3.70 6.42
N ARG A 261 11.28 3.99 5.59
CA ARG A 261 9.86 3.91 5.97
C ARG A 261 9.30 2.52 5.79
N PHE A 262 9.90 1.72 4.93
CA PHE A 262 9.39 0.42 4.52
C PHE A 262 10.44 -0.67 4.67
N GLY A 263 9.97 -1.91 4.91
CA GLY A 263 10.82 -3.08 5.04
C GLY A 263 11.52 -3.24 6.40
N LYS A 264 11.48 -2.23 7.27
CA LYS A 264 12.10 -2.23 8.60
C LYS A 264 11.14 -2.82 9.62
N ALA A 265 11.59 -3.84 10.35
CA ALA A 265 10.83 -4.37 11.49
C ALA A 265 10.94 -3.44 12.71
N ALA A 266 9.84 -3.29 13.45
CA ALA A 266 9.78 -2.46 14.65
C ALA A 266 10.27 -3.19 15.91
N TRP A 267 10.23 -4.54 15.91
CA TRP A 267 10.47 -5.32 17.13
C TRP A 267 11.69 -6.24 16.99
N ALA A 268 12.43 -6.43 18.09
CA ALA A 268 13.53 -7.39 18.15
C ALA A 268 13.02 -8.82 17.87
N GLY A 269 13.78 -9.59 17.11
CA GLY A 269 13.41 -10.95 16.69
C GLY A 269 12.40 -11.02 15.55
N MET A 270 11.98 -9.86 15.01
CA MET A 270 11.14 -9.76 13.84
C MET A 270 11.95 -9.26 12.64
N SER A 271 11.48 -9.60 11.44
CA SER A 271 12.03 -9.09 10.17
C SER A 271 10.87 -8.61 9.30
N GLY A 272 11.11 -7.58 8.51
CA GLY A 272 10.23 -7.25 7.40
C GLY A 272 10.22 -8.38 6.38
N SER A 273 9.10 -8.59 5.73
CA SER A 273 8.93 -9.66 4.73
C SER A 273 9.28 -9.18 3.34
N CYS A 274 9.78 -10.10 2.51
CA CYS A 274 9.87 -9.93 1.07
C CYS A 274 9.47 -11.22 0.36
N THR A 275 8.57 -11.07 -0.61
CA THR A 275 8.22 -12.11 -1.58
C THR A 275 8.44 -11.54 -2.97
N ASN A 276 9.45 -12.02 -3.69
CA ASN A 276 9.60 -11.70 -5.11
C ASN A 276 8.43 -12.32 -5.88
N PRO A 277 7.57 -11.56 -6.56
CA PRO A 277 6.38 -12.11 -7.20
C PRO A 277 6.67 -13.06 -8.38
N VAL A 278 7.91 -13.12 -8.84
CA VAL A 278 8.36 -14.03 -9.91
C VAL A 278 8.84 -15.35 -9.34
N THR A 279 9.83 -15.30 -8.44
CA THR A 279 10.49 -16.50 -7.90
C THR A 279 9.80 -17.08 -6.67
N LEU A 280 9.00 -16.26 -5.97
CA LEU A 280 8.39 -16.54 -4.66
C LEU A 280 9.40 -16.89 -3.55
N GLY A 281 10.69 -16.77 -3.83
CA GLY A 281 11.79 -17.10 -2.95
C GLY A 281 13.05 -16.33 -3.27
N ALA A 282 14.20 -16.97 -3.07
CA ALA A 282 15.50 -16.40 -3.40
C ALA A 282 15.74 -16.39 -4.91
N GLY A 283 16.63 -15.52 -5.34
CA GLY A 283 17.07 -15.38 -6.72
C GLY A 283 16.54 -14.12 -7.39
N SER A 284 17.27 -13.69 -8.43
CA SER A 284 16.89 -12.59 -9.29
C SER A 284 16.04 -13.09 -10.45
N ALA A 285 15.08 -12.28 -10.87
CA ALA A 285 14.23 -12.58 -12.02
C ALA A 285 13.84 -11.29 -12.78
N PRO A 286 13.56 -11.38 -14.09
CA PRO A 286 13.12 -10.24 -14.86
C PRO A 286 11.72 -9.78 -14.42
N LEU A 287 11.54 -8.47 -14.37
CA LEU A 287 10.27 -7.85 -14.06
C LEU A 287 9.47 -7.57 -15.34
N HIS A 288 8.17 -7.80 -15.25
CA HIS A 288 7.19 -7.40 -16.27
C HIS A 288 6.45 -6.16 -15.79
N ALA A 289 7.10 -5.02 -16.01
CA ALA A 289 6.58 -3.72 -15.60
C ALA A 289 5.55 -3.19 -16.61
N TYR A 290 4.53 -2.48 -16.09
CA TYR A 290 3.63 -1.63 -16.83
C TYR A 290 3.67 -0.23 -16.24
N LEU A 291 4.30 0.69 -16.95
CA LEU A 291 4.52 2.06 -16.51
C LEU A 291 3.67 3.02 -17.36
N ALA A 292 3.23 4.13 -16.79
CA ALA A 292 2.54 5.14 -17.59
C ALA A 292 3.52 5.74 -18.62
N ALA A 293 3.15 5.75 -19.90
CA ALA A 293 4.00 6.25 -20.97
C ALA A 293 4.41 7.72 -20.77
N SER A 294 3.53 8.50 -20.13
CA SER A 294 3.79 9.89 -19.71
C SER A 294 4.79 10.03 -18.55
N GLY A 295 5.27 8.95 -17.96
CA GLY A 295 6.08 8.97 -16.74
C GLY A 295 5.30 9.29 -15.46
N ARG A 296 3.97 9.40 -15.52
CA ARG A 296 3.13 9.71 -14.36
C ARG A 296 3.19 8.59 -13.32
N THR A 297 3.28 8.95 -12.07
CA THR A 297 3.18 8.03 -10.92
C THR A 297 1.80 8.13 -10.26
N ILE A 298 1.57 7.36 -9.19
CA ILE A 298 0.30 7.39 -8.45
C ILE A 298 -0.01 8.77 -7.84
N THR A 299 1.00 9.56 -7.49
CA THR A 299 0.81 10.89 -6.88
C THR A 299 0.85 12.05 -7.87
N GLY A 300 1.05 11.79 -9.16
CA GLY A 300 1.03 12.82 -10.18
C GLY A 300 2.16 12.74 -11.21
N PRO A 301 2.40 13.81 -11.95
CA PRO A 301 3.40 13.83 -13.01
C PRO A 301 4.82 13.65 -12.44
N SER A 302 5.63 12.88 -13.15
CA SER A 302 7.07 12.79 -12.96
C SER A 302 7.78 13.45 -14.14
N VAL A 303 9.10 13.54 -14.09
CA VAL A 303 9.87 14.04 -15.24
C VAL A 303 9.70 13.07 -16.40
N VAL A 304 9.09 13.55 -17.48
CA VAL A 304 8.90 12.75 -18.69
C VAL A 304 10.25 12.52 -19.35
N LYS A 305 10.56 11.24 -19.61
CA LYS A 305 11.71 10.83 -20.39
C LYS A 305 11.24 10.07 -21.63
N PRO A 306 11.95 10.16 -22.75
CA PRO A 306 11.72 9.21 -23.82
C PRO A 306 12.01 7.80 -23.30
N TRP A 307 11.24 6.81 -23.78
CA TRP A 307 11.44 5.40 -23.40
C TRP A 307 12.53 4.74 -24.26
N ALA A 308 12.77 5.33 -25.44
CA ALA A 308 13.85 4.96 -26.32
C ALA A 308 14.33 6.20 -27.11
N THR A 309 15.58 6.19 -27.54
CA THR A 309 16.18 7.28 -28.33
C THR A 309 15.39 7.49 -29.62
N ASP A 310 15.04 8.75 -29.91
CA ASP A 310 14.37 9.21 -31.13
C ASP A 310 13.03 8.51 -31.44
N LYS A 311 12.36 7.90 -30.44
CA LYS A 311 11.08 7.23 -30.62
C LYS A 311 10.04 7.75 -29.65
N THR A 312 8.80 7.88 -30.12
CA THR A 312 7.65 8.30 -29.31
C THR A 312 6.74 7.10 -29.03
N VAL A 313 6.28 7.00 -27.79
CA VAL A 313 5.23 6.06 -27.35
C VAL A 313 3.90 6.78 -27.47
N ASP A 314 2.96 6.21 -28.23
CA ASP A 314 1.63 6.77 -28.53
C ASP A 314 0.49 6.07 -27.77
N THR A 315 0.82 5.08 -26.92
CA THR A 315 -0.13 4.39 -26.05
C THR A 315 -0.07 4.95 -24.64
N PRO A 316 -1.13 4.79 -23.81
CA PRO A 316 -1.11 5.25 -22.43
C PRO A 316 -0.09 4.53 -21.55
N TRP A 317 0.32 3.32 -21.92
CA TRP A 317 1.23 2.47 -21.12
C TRP A 317 2.43 2.01 -21.94
N VAL A 318 3.50 1.72 -21.22
CA VAL A 318 4.74 1.17 -21.77
C VAL A 318 5.21 -0.03 -20.91
N SER A 319 5.76 -1.02 -21.59
CA SER A 319 6.50 -2.13 -20.99
C SER A 319 7.89 -2.23 -21.63
N VAL A 320 8.89 -2.57 -20.81
CA VAL A 320 10.31 -2.58 -21.20
C VAL A 320 10.94 -3.93 -20.81
N PRO A 321 10.59 -5.03 -21.50
CA PRO A 321 11.05 -6.38 -21.12
C PRO A 321 12.57 -6.46 -21.06
N GLY A 322 13.11 -7.08 -19.98
CA GLY A 322 14.53 -7.26 -19.78
C GLY A 322 15.27 -6.05 -19.21
N LEU A 323 14.68 -4.84 -19.23
CA LEU A 323 15.31 -3.67 -18.62
C LEU A 323 15.41 -3.76 -17.10
N LEU A 324 14.49 -4.47 -16.45
CA LEU A 324 14.43 -4.56 -15.00
C LEU A 324 14.57 -6.00 -14.52
N THR A 325 15.35 -6.19 -13.47
CA THR A 325 15.39 -7.44 -12.68
C THR A 325 15.20 -7.12 -11.21
N ALA A 326 14.72 -8.08 -10.42
CA ALA A 326 14.63 -7.92 -8.99
C ALA A 326 14.88 -9.21 -8.22
N LYS A 327 15.35 -9.04 -6.98
CA LYS A 327 15.49 -10.10 -5.97
C LYS A 327 15.06 -9.59 -4.61
N CYS A 328 14.64 -10.47 -3.71
CA CYS A 328 14.55 -10.12 -2.30
C CYS A 328 15.95 -9.96 -1.71
N ALA A 329 16.19 -8.85 -1.02
CA ALA A 329 17.44 -8.52 -0.37
C ALA A 329 17.19 -8.01 1.06
N SER A 330 18.25 -8.00 1.87
CA SER A 330 18.23 -7.40 3.20
C SER A 330 19.55 -6.68 3.43
N ASN A 331 19.48 -5.56 4.15
CA ASN A 331 20.61 -4.91 4.75
C ASN A 331 20.39 -4.79 6.28
N GLU A 332 21.24 -4.06 6.98
CA GLU A 332 21.11 -3.83 8.43
C GLU A 332 19.83 -3.09 8.84
N HIS A 333 19.13 -2.46 7.89
CA HIS A 333 17.99 -1.58 8.14
C HIS A 333 16.66 -2.18 7.71
N ALA A 334 16.63 -2.99 6.64
CA ALA A 334 15.37 -3.43 6.03
C ALA A 334 15.50 -4.75 5.26
N THR A 335 14.35 -5.39 5.02
CA THR A 335 14.15 -6.45 4.01
C THR A 335 13.25 -5.88 2.91
N TYR A 336 13.66 -5.99 1.65
CA TYR A 336 13.05 -5.28 0.52
C TYR A 336 13.20 -6.03 -0.80
N LEU A 337 12.47 -5.60 -1.81
CA LEU A 337 12.65 -6.02 -3.20
C LEU A 337 13.68 -5.07 -3.84
N GLU A 338 14.89 -5.58 -4.07
CA GLU A 338 15.97 -4.86 -4.75
C GLU A 338 15.74 -4.90 -6.25
N VAL A 339 15.55 -3.73 -6.86
CA VAL A 339 15.31 -3.57 -8.29
C VAL A 339 16.55 -3.02 -8.98
N THR A 340 17.02 -3.75 -9.97
CA THR A 340 18.17 -3.35 -10.81
C THR A 340 17.68 -2.92 -12.18
N VAL A 341 18.14 -1.76 -12.64
CA VAL A 341 18.05 -1.36 -14.05
C VAL A 341 19.23 -1.99 -14.77
N ASN A 342 18.95 -2.86 -15.72
CA ASN A 342 19.97 -3.55 -16.53
C ASN A 342 20.40 -2.61 -17.66
N ALA A 343 21.20 -1.60 -17.31
CA ALA A 343 21.72 -0.63 -18.25
C ALA A 343 22.63 -1.29 -19.30
N ASP A 344 22.40 -0.99 -20.57
CA ASP A 344 23.23 -1.44 -21.69
C ASP A 344 23.42 -0.30 -22.70
N PRO A 345 24.63 0.26 -22.85
CA PRO A 345 24.88 1.35 -23.80
C PRO A 345 24.57 1.01 -25.26
N ALA A 346 24.47 -0.28 -25.61
CA ALA A 346 24.08 -0.73 -26.95
C ALA A 346 22.55 -0.79 -27.14
N ASP A 347 21.78 -0.71 -26.05
CA ASP A 347 20.34 -0.71 -26.03
C ASP A 347 19.83 0.74 -26.26
N PRO A 348 18.98 1.01 -27.27
CA PRO A 348 18.44 2.35 -27.52
C PRO A 348 17.43 2.80 -26.46
N ARG A 349 17.01 1.95 -25.53
CA ARG A 349 16.13 2.34 -24.44
C ARG A 349 16.85 3.24 -23.45
N VAL A 350 16.09 4.03 -22.72
CA VAL A 350 16.66 4.84 -21.64
C VAL A 350 16.95 3.94 -20.43
N ASP A 351 18.20 3.95 -19.99
CA ASP A 351 18.72 3.16 -18.86
C ASP A 351 18.26 3.71 -17.50
N ASP A 352 16.95 3.94 -17.38
CA ASP A 352 16.35 4.44 -16.14
C ASP A 352 14.82 4.25 -16.16
N ILE A 353 14.24 4.36 -14.95
CA ILE A 353 12.79 4.35 -14.73
C ILE A 353 12.36 5.53 -13.88
N VAL A 354 11.08 5.85 -13.95
CA VAL A 354 10.40 6.81 -13.07
C VAL A 354 10.05 6.14 -11.73
N GLY A 355 9.72 6.92 -10.72
CA GLY A 355 9.15 6.41 -9.46
C GLY A 355 9.84 6.90 -8.20
N ASP A 356 11.00 7.54 -8.32
CA ASP A 356 11.66 8.15 -7.17
C ASP A 356 10.85 9.33 -6.64
N LEU A 357 10.69 9.40 -5.34
CA LEU A 357 10.17 10.59 -4.67
C LEU A 357 11.30 11.60 -4.46
N GLY A 358 11.04 12.88 -4.70
CA GLY A 358 12.04 13.95 -4.62
C GLY A 358 12.58 14.36 -5.99
N MET A 359 13.69 15.10 -6.00
CA MET A 359 14.37 15.46 -7.25
C MET A 359 15.27 14.30 -7.69
N ARG A 360 15.32 14.00 -8.98
CA ARG A 360 16.10 12.90 -9.54
C ARG A 360 17.58 12.91 -9.12
N ALA A 361 18.17 14.10 -9.02
CA ALA A 361 19.55 14.23 -8.53
C ALA A 361 19.69 13.97 -7.03
N LYS A 362 18.58 13.86 -6.29
CA LYS A 362 18.53 13.67 -4.86
C LYS A 362 17.22 12.97 -4.47
N PRO A 363 17.08 11.67 -4.77
CA PRO A 363 15.90 10.92 -4.37
C PRO A 363 15.80 10.84 -2.84
N LEU A 364 14.57 10.80 -2.33
CA LEU A 364 14.32 10.50 -0.93
C LEU A 364 14.48 9.00 -0.71
N ALA A 365 15.69 8.56 -0.42
CA ALA A 365 16.06 7.16 -0.30
C ALA A 365 15.21 6.38 0.72
N ASP A 366 14.66 7.05 1.74
CA ASP A 366 13.78 6.46 2.75
C ASP A 366 12.41 6.00 2.19
N TRP A 367 12.05 6.45 0.98
CA TRP A 367 10.83 6.04 0.27
C TRP A 367 11.05 4.92 -0.75
N GLY A 368 12.29 4.74 -1.26
CA GLY A 368 12.57 3.80 -2.34
C GLY A 368 11.75 4.09 -3.61
N LEU A 369 11.30 3.05 -4.28
CA LEU A 369 10.45 3.10 -5.48
C LEU A 369 8.96 3.03 -5.16
N HIS A 370 8.56 3.48 -3.97
CA HIS A 370 7.20 3.34 -3.43
C HIS A 370 6.09 3.84 -4.37
N LEU A 371 6.35 4.87 -5.17
CA LEU A 371 5.36 5.41 -6.10
C LEU A 371 5.03 4.49 -7.29
N VAL A 372 5.85 3.47 -7.53
CA VAL A 372 5.70 2.53 -8.65
C VAL A 372 5.83 1.06 -8.24
N ASP A 373 5.86 0.76 -6.94
CA ASP A 373 5.98 -0.62 -6.40
C ASP A 373 5.15 -1.64 -7.20
N VAL A 374 3.87 -1.34 -7.41
CA VAL A 374 2.93 -2.24 -8.11
C VAL A 374 3.21 -2.26 -9.62
N ASN A 375 3.51 -1.11 -10.21
CA ASN A 375 3.76 -0.98 -11.65
C ASN A 375 4.95 -1.81 -12.12
N LEU A 376 6.02 -1.87 -11.28
CA LEU A 376 7.25 -2.61 -11.58
C LEU A 376 7.02 -4.11 -11.81
N VAL A 377 6.03 -4.67 -11.14
CA VAL A 377 5.76 -6.11 -11.12
C VAL A 377 4.36 -6.46 -11.60
N MET A 378 3.62 -5.54 -12.19
CA MET A 378 2.22 -5.72 -12.54
C MET A 378 1.98 -6.99 -13.36
N GLY A 379 2.74 -7.23 -14.42
CA GLY A 379 2.62 -8.44 -15.25
C GLY A 379 2.91 -9.71 -14.46
N ASN A 380 3.93 -9.69 -13.59
CA ASN A 380 4.27 -10.83 -12.74
C ASN A 380 3.16 -11.14 -11.72
N LEU A 381 2.50 -10.11 -11.16
CA LEU A 381 1.34 -10.31 -10.28
C LEU A 381 0.15 -10.92 -11.03
N LEU A 382 -0.12 -10.47 -12.26
CA LEU A 382 -1.18 -11.05 -13.10
C LEU A 382 -0.92 -12.52 -13.43
N ASP A 383 0.33 -12.89 -13.71
CA ASP A 383 0.73 -14.27 -13.95
C ASP A 383 0.58 -15.13 -12.70
N LEU A 384 1.03 -14.62 -11.56
CA LEU A 384 0.87 -15.28 -10.26
C LEU A 384 -0.61 -15.52 -9.93
N VAL A 385 -1.45 -14.49 -10.07
CA VAL A 385 -2.90 -14.60 -9.85
C VAL A 385 -3.51 -15.65 -10.79
N SER A 386 -3.08 -15.70 -12.06
CA SER A 386 -3.55 -16.72 -13.00
C SER A 386 -3.21 -18.14 -12.53
N GLN A 387 -1.99 -18.38 -12.05
CA GLN A 387 -1.55 -19.69 -11.54
C GLN A 387 -2.31 -20.07 -10.27
N GLN A 388 -2.44 -19.13 -9.33
CA GLN A 388 -3.15 -19.34 -8.07
C GLN A 388 -4.65 -19.60 -8.30
N THR A 389 -5.26 -18.91 -9.27
CA THR A 389 -6.66 -19.12 -9.66
C THR A 389 -6.87 -20.55 -10.18
N LYS A 390 -5.99 -21.06 -11.04
CA LYS A 390 -6.08 -22.46 -11.52
C LYS A 390 -6.04 -23.45 -10.36
N THR A 391 -5.13 -23.25 -9.40
CA THR A 391 -5.03 -24.10 -8.21
C THR A 391 -6.27 -24.00 -7.33
N TYR A 392 -6.81 -22.79 -7.13
CA TYR A 392 -8.01 -22.57 -6.34
C TYR A 392 -9.22 -23.29 -6.94
N LEU A 393 -9.44 -23.16 -8.24
CA LEU A 393 -10.56 -23.80 -8.93
C LEU A 393 -10.44 -25.32 -8.95
N ALA A 394 -9.23 -25.86 -9.03
CA ALA A 394 -9.00 -27.31 -8.99
C ALA A 394 -9.28 -27.96 -7.61
N ARG A 395 -9.42 -27.17 -6.54
CA ARG A 395 -9.73 -27.65 -5.18
C ARG A 395 -11.22 -27.57 -4.84
N ARG A 396 -12.04 -27.00 -5.73
CA ARG A 396 -13.50 -26.88 -5.61
C ARG A 396 -14.19 -27.98 -6.40
#